data_4c84e3e5b9481de53cc8a629dc2bcde6
#
_entry.id   4c84e3e5b9481de53cc8a629dc2bcde6
#
_cell.length_a   1.000
_cell.length_b   1.000
_cell.length_c   1.000
_cell.angle_alpha   90.00
_cell.angle_beta   90.00
_cell.angle_gamma   90.00
#
_symmetry.space_group_name_H-M   'P 1'
#
loop_
_entity.id
_entity.type
_entity.pdbx_description
1 polymer ?
#
loop_
_entity_poly.entity_id
_entity_poly.type
_entity_poly.pdbx_seq_one_letter_code
_entity_poly.pdbx_strand_id
1 'polypeptide(L)'
;MSAIAKPEAVTQLRTVAPAQEAQPVIVRLDQVYKSFGENQVLKGVSFEVARGEMIAIIGASGSGKSTALRCIDRLETIDSGSIEVAGIRVDDPQVDLHRLRREVGIVFQSYNLFPHLNVLENVMLALRHVKQQDRAEARRVALAALAQVGLDEKAGAYPEQLSGGQQQRVAIARSLAMSPKVMLFDEVTSALDPQLTGEVLRVMEDLAAGGMTMLLVTHEMNFAKRVADRIIYMHQGRVWEVGPGDMLDHPHTPELQAFLAADL
;
A
#
# COMPACT_ATOMS: atom_id res chain seq x y z
N MET A 1 -29.89 41.53 -58.04
CA MET A 1 -29.12 40.29 -57.88
C MET A 1 -28.08 40.55 -56.81
N SER A 2 -28.35 40.14 -55.59
CA SER A 2 -27.48 40.40 -54.46
C SER A 2 -27.11 39.06 -53.82
N ALA A 3 -25.84 38.74 -53.84
CA ALA A 3 -25.30 37.49 -53.25
C ALA A 3 -25.07 37.68 -51.75
N ILE A 4 -25.73 36.85 -50.96
CA ILE A 4 -25.60 36.81 -49.50
C ILE A 4 -24.38 35.94 -49.18
N ALA A 5 -23.38 36.52 -48.55
CA ALA A 5 -22.23 35.78 -48.00
C ALA A 5 -22.63 34.99 -46.72
N LYS A 6 -22.23 33.72 -46.66
CA LYS A 6 -22.34 32.89 -45.47
C LYS A 6 -21.26 33.27 -44.45
N PRO A 7 -21.53 33.29 -43.13
CA PRO A 7 -20.49 33.49 -42.14
C PRO A 7 -19.67 32.21 -41.94
N GLU A 8 -18.36 32.33 -41.95
CA GLU A 8 -17.39 31.29 -41.59
C GLU A 8 -17.49 30.94 -40.12
N ALA A 9 -17.58 29.62 -39.83
CA ALA A 9 -17.57 29.07 -38.50
C ALA A 9 -16.13 29.17 -37.93
N VAL A 10 -15.95 30.03 -36.93
CA VAL A 10 -14.72 30.09 -36.15
C VAL A 10 -14.65 28.84 -35.27
N THR A 11 -13.80 27.91 -35.66
CA THR A 11 -13.45 26.73 -34.85
C THR A 11 -12.65 27.19 -33.64
N GLN A 12 -13.29 27.28 -32.47
CA GLN A 12 -12.58 27.50 -31.21
C GLN A 12 -11.71 26.28 -30.92
N LEU A 13 -10.41 26.47 -31.02
CA LEU A 13 -9.41 25.54 -30.52
C LEU A 13 -9.62 25.36 -29.00
N ARG A 14 -10.11 24.19 -28.58
CA ARG A 14 -10.09 23.78 -27.17
C ARG A 14 -8.64 23.73 -26.74
N THR A 15 -8.26 24.64 -25.85
CA THR A 15 -7.00 24.61 -25.10
C THR A 15 -7.01 23.29 -24.30
N VAL A 16 -6.19 22.32 -24.73
CA VAL A 16 -5.89 21.11 -23.96
C VAL A 16 -5.17 21.58 -22.72
N ALA A 17 -5.72 21.28 -21.54
CA ALA A 17 -5.04 21.50 -20.28
C ALA A 17 -3.65 20.83 -20.33
N PRO A 18 -2.59 21.43 -19.74
CA PRO A 18 -1.27 20.84 -19.75
C PRO A 18 -1.38 19.44 -19.13
N ALA A 19 -0.82 18.44 -19.83
CA ALA A 19 -0.69 17.08 -19.32
C ALA A 19 0.00 17.17 -17.96
N GLN A 20 -0.65 16.67 -16.89
CA GLN A 20 0.01 16.47 -15.61
C GLN A 20 1.25 15.64 -15.89
N GLU A 21 2.42 16.15 -15.50
CA GLU A 21 3.68 15.40 -15.60
C GLU A 21 3.45 14.05 -14.91
N ALA A 22 3.63 12.96 -15.67
CA ALA A 22 3.42 11.62 -15.15
C ALA A 22 4.33 11.42 -13.93
N GLN A 23 3.74 11.15 -12.78
CA GLN A 23 4.48 10.90 -11.54
C GLN A 23 5.46 9.75 -11.76
N PRO A 24 6.72 9.84 -11.27
CA PRO A 24 7.71 8.80 -11.50
C PRO A 24 7.25 7.48 -10.86
N VAL A 25 7.40 6.39 -11.60
CA VAL A 25 7.15 5.03 -11.11
C VAL A 25 8.12 4.73 -9.95
N ILE A 26 7.59 4.27 -8.83
CA ILE A 26 8.37 3.95 -7.63
C ILE A 26 8.38 2.45 -7.31
N VAL A 27 7.33 1.71 -7.72
CA VAL A 27 7.28 0.25 -7.65
C VAL A 27 6.94 -0.28 -9.04
N ARG A 28 7.67 -1.29 -9.50
CA ARG A 28 7.37 -2.00 -10.75
C ARG A 28 7.52 -3.50 -10.54
N LEU A 29 6.50 -4.24 -10.90
CA LEU A 29 6.53 -5.69 -11.07
C LEU A 29 6.40 -5.98 -12.56
N ASP A 30 7.26 -6.86 -13.09
CA ASP A 30 7.21 -7.26 -14.49
C ASP A 30 7.32 -8.79 -14.60
N GLN A 31 6.24 -9.40 -15.10
CA GLN A 31 6.11 -10.84 -15.32
C GLN A 31 6.57 -11.68 -14.13
N VAL A 32 6.09 -11.31 -12.91
CA VAL A 32 6.50 -11.96 -11.66
C VAL A 32 5.82 -13.32 -11.53
N TYR A 33 6.64 -14.36 -11.35
CA TYR A 33 6.20 -15.73 -11.08
C TYR A 33 6.69 -16.18 -9.70
N LYS A 34 5.83 -16.90 -8.96
CA LYS A 34 6.18 -17.49 -7.65
C LYS A 34 5.43 -18.78 -7.44
N SER A 35 6.17 -19.80 -7.02
CA SER A 35 5.62 -21.11 -6.63
C SER A 35 6.04 -21.47 -5.21
N PHE A 36 5.23 -22.27 -4.53
CA PHE A 36 5.55 -22.95 -3.29
C PHE A 36 5.38 -24.46 -3.53
N GLY A 37 6.48 -25.17 -3.70
CA GLY A 37 6.48 -26.54 -4.20
C GLY A 37 5.87 -26.60 -5.61
N GLU A 38 4.86 -27.45 -5.80
CA GLU A 38 4.14 -27.58 -7.09
C GLU A 38 3.05 -26.53 -7.30
N ASN A 39 2.69 -25.77 -6.26
CA ASN A 39 1.63 -24.78 -6.34
C ASN A 39 2.16 -23.43 -6.85
N GLN A 40 1.84 -23.08 -8.09
CA GLN A 40 2.16 -21.77 -8.67
C GLN A 40 1.17 -20.71 -8.21
N VAL A 41 1.61 -19.79 -7.33
CA VAL A 41 0.78 -18.76 -6.69
C VAL A 41 0.76 -17.47 -7.51
N LEU A 42 1.88 -17.01 -8.04
CA LEU A 42 1.94 -15.87 -8.96
C LEU A 42 2.26 -16.36 -10.37
N LYS A 43 1.50 -15.87 -11.35
CA LYS A 43 1.51 -16.37 -12.74
C LYS A 43 1.68 -15.22 -13.74
N GLY A 44 2.81 -14.52 -13.68
CA GLY A 44 3.11 -13.38 -14.55
C GLY A 44 2.42 -12.10 -14.09
N VAL A 45 2.53 -11.78 -12.80
CA VAL A 45 1.98 -10.54 -12.23
C VAL A 45 2.81 -9.35 -12.70
N SER A 46 2.14 -8.36 -13.31
CA SER A 46 2.76 -7.13 -13.79
C SER A 46 1.90 -5.93 -13.44
N PHE A 47 2.47 -4.94 -12.77
CA PHE A 47 1.87 -3.62 -12.54
C PHE A 47 2.93 -2.61 -12.09
N GLU A 48 2.59 -1.34 -12.17
CA GLU A 48 3.42 -0.23 -11.70
C GLU A 48 2.67 0.61 -10.69
N VAL A 49 3.40 1.29 -9.81
CA VAL A 49 2.89 2.24 -8.83
C VAL A 49 3.63 3.55 -9.00
N ALA A 50 2.91 4.63 -9.18
CA ALA A 50 3.47 5.96 -9.23
C ALA A 50 3.78 6.49 -7.82
N ARG A 51 4.69 7.45 -7.70
CA ARG A 51 4.98 8.10 -6.43
C ARG A 51 3.74 8.85 -5.93
N GLY A 52 3.40 8.67 -4.65
CA GLY A 52 2.21 9.25 -4.02
C GLY A 52 0.90 8.54 -4.36
N GLU A 53 0.95 7.50 -5.20
CA GLU A 53 -0.24 6.73 -5.56
C GLU A 53 -0.60 5.73 -4.45
N MET A 54 -1.90 5.62 -4.16
CA MET A 54 -2.46 4.57 -3.32
C MET A 54 -3.17 3.52 -4.17
N ILE A 55 -2.65 2.29 -4.13
CA ILE A 55 -3.24 1.14 -4.82
C ILE A 55 -3.87 0.18 -3.81
N ALA A 56 -5.14 -0.19 -4.05
CA ALA A 56 -5.79 -1.30 -3.36
C ALA A 56 -5.70 -2.57 -4.21
N ILE A 57 -5.27 -3.68 -3.60
CA ILE A 57 -5.21 -5.00 -4.21
C ILE A 57 -6.30 -5.86 -3.57
N ILE A 58 -7.26 -6.28 -4.38
CA ILE A 58 -8.44 -7.05 -3.95
C ILE A 58 -8.48 -8.42 -4.66
N GLY A 59 -9.32 -9.33 -4.17
CA GLY A 59 -9.53 -10.66 -4.75
C GLY A 59 -9.72 -11.73 -3.68
N ALA A 60 -10.18 -12.90 -4.10
CA ALA A 60 -10.46 -14.02 -3.22
C ALA A 60 -9.22 -14.48 -2.43
N SER A 61 -9.45 -15.17 -1.29
CA SER A 61 -8.37 -15.81 -0.55
C SER A 61 -7.59 -16.77 -1.46
N GLY A 62 -6.26 -16.79 -1.34
CA GLY A 62 -5.40 -17.61 -2.19
C GLY A 62 -5.16 -17.07 -3.60
N SER A 63 -5.67 -15.88 -3.99
CA SER A 63 -5.41 -15.29 -5.31
C SER A 63 -3.99 -14.74 -5.50
N GLY A 64 -3.15 -14.74 -4.45
CA GLY A 64 -1.74 -14.33 -4.53
C GLY A 64 -1.45 -12.91 -4.03
N LYS A 65 -2.43 -12.15 -3.52
CA LYS A 65 -2.29 -10.74 -3.09
C LYS A 65 -1.15 -10.54 -2.09
N SER A 66 -1.22 -11.22 -0.94
CA SER A 66 -0.18 -11.11 0.12
C SER A 66 1.17 -11.63 -0.35
N THR A 67 1.19 -12.65 -1.23
CA THR A 67 2.44 -13.14 -1.82
C THR A 67 3.09 -12.08 -2.71
N ALA A 68 2.32 -11.41 -3.58
CA ALA A 68 2.83 -10.31 -4.41
C ALA A 68 3.39 -9.18 -3.54
N LEU A 69 2.66 -8.80 -2.47
CA LEU A 69 3.11 -7.76 -1.53
C LEU A 69 4.44 -8.14 -0.84
N ARG A 70 4.55 -9.41 -0.37
CA ARG A 70 5.76 -9.91 0.32
C ARG A 70 6.96 -10.08 -0.62
N CYS A 71 6.73 -10.25 -1.92
CA CYS A 71 7.80 -10.22 -2.91
C CYS A 71 8.40 -8.81 -3.07
N ILE A 72 7.60 -7.75 -2.92
CA ILE A 72 8.06 -6.36 -3.00
C ILE A 72 9.06 -6.02 -1.89
N ASP A 73 8.86 -6.51 -0.65
CA ASP A 73 9.77 -6.31 0.48
C ASP A 73 10.84 -7.43 0.61
N ARG A 74 10.92 -8.33 -0.39
CA ARG A 74 11.84 -9.48 -0.35
C ARG A 74 11.66 -10.38 0.90
N LEU A 75 10.46 -10.44 1.48
CA LEU A 75 10.10 -11.49 2.45
C LEU A 75 9.88 -12.82 1.74
N GLU A 76 9.44 -12.77 0.48
CA GLU A 76 9.39 -13.89 -0.44
C GLU A 76 10.27 -13.60 -1.66
N THR A 77 10.99 -14.62 -2.13
CA THR A 77 11.76 -14.54 -3.38
C THR A 77 10.89 -14.94 -4.54
N ILE A 78 11.08 -14.30 -5.70
CA ILE A 78 10.41 -14.70 -6.94
C ILE A 78 11.16 -15.82 -7.66
N ASP A 79 10.46 -16.59 -8.49
CA ASP A 79 11.05 -17.64 -9.31
C ASP A 79 11.57 -17.07 -10.64
N SER A 80 10.83 -16.11 -11.22
CA SER A 80 11.22 -15.39 -12.43
C SER A 80 10.46 -14.07 -12.57
N GLY A 81 10.85 -13.24 -13.51
CA GLY A 81 10.39 -11.88 -13.67
C GLY A 81 11.33 -10.88 -13.01
N SER A 82 10.84 -9.66 -12.76
CA SER A 82 11.62 -8.64 -12.07
C SER A 82 10.76 -7.77 -11.17
N ILE A 83 11.37 -7.28 -10.08
CA ILE A 83 10.76 -6.32 -9.17
C ILE A 83 11.75 -5.18 -8.93
N GLU A 84 11.28 -3.94 -9.11
CA GLU A 84 12.03 -2.75 -8.78
C GLU A 84 11.23 -1.88 -7.79
N VAL A 85 11.87 -1.43 -6.71
CA VAL A 85 11.27 -0.56 -5.70
C VAL A 85 12.24 0.56 -5.35
N ALA A 86 11.80 1.80 -5.51
CA ALA A 86 12.60 2.99 -5.21
C ALA A 86 14.00 2.99 -5.88
N GLY A 87 14.11 2.42 -7.10
CA GLY A 87 15.36 2.27 -7.84
C GLY A 87 16.24 1.11 -7.35
N ILE A 88 15.69 0.19 -6.56
CA ILE A 88 16.37 -1.01 -6.06
C ILE A 88 15.81 -2.25 -6.77
N ARG A 89 16.66 -3.02 -7.44
CA ARG A 89 16.31 -4.33 -8.01
C ARG A 89 16.16 -5.35 -6.88
N VAL A 90 14.92 -5.73 -6.57
CA VAL A 90 14.58 -6.63 -5.46
C VAL A 90 14.91 -8.08 -5.78
N ASP A 91 14.81 -8.46 -7.06
CA ASP A 91 15.13 -9.79 -7.58
C ASP A 91 16.64 -10.08 -7.65
N ASP A 92 17.52 -9.07 -7.53
CA ASP A 92 18.95 -9.28 -7.48
C ASP A 92 19.34 -10.16 -6.27
N PRO A 93 20.06 -11.29 -6.47
CA PRO A 93 20.55 -12.12 -5.36
C PRO A 93 21.44 -11.34 -4.37
N GLN A 94 22.12 -10.29 -4.82
CA GLN A 94 23.02 -9.46 -4.02
C GLN A 94 22.37 -8.18 -3.49
N VAL A 95 21.03 -8.06 -3.56
CA VAL A 95 20.31 -6.87 -3.08
C VAL A 95 20.66 -6.58 -1.62
N ASP A 96 20.96 -5.30 -1.33
CA ASP A 96 21.11 -4.82 0.05
C ASP A 96 19.72 -4.75 0.72
N LEU A 97 19.39 -5.79 1.48
CA LEU A 97 18.12 -5.87 2.22
C LEU A 97 17.97 -4.78 3.28
N HIS A 98 19.07 -4.30 3.86
CA HIS A 98 19.01 -3.20 4.82
C HIS A 98 18.61 -1.90 4.13
N ARG A 99 19.14 -1.66 2.94
CA ARG A 99 18.74 -0.52 2.12
C ARG A 99 17.28 -0.65 1.68
N LEU A 100 16.87 -1.80 1.17
CA LEU A 100 15.48 -2.04 0.75
C LEU A 100 14.50 -1.77 1.89
N ARG A 101 14.73 -2.35 3.07
CA ARG A 101 13.85 -2.22 4.24
C ARG A 101 13.86 -0.85 4.91
N ARG A 102 14.76 0.05 4.51
CA ARG A 102 14.66 1.47 4.87
C ARG A 102 13.74 2.24 3.94
N GLU A 103 13.65 1.82 2.67
CA GLU A 103 12.82 2.48 1.65
C GLU A 103 11.37 1.94 1.65
N VAL A 104 11.16 0.71 2.15
CA VAL A 104 9.86 0.03 2.15
C VAL A 104 9.45 -0.29 3.58
N GLY A 105 8.32 0.23 4.00
CA GLY A 105 7.67 -0.16 5.25
C GLY A 105 6.58 -1.20 4.99
N ILE A 106 6.49 -2.20 5.86
CA ILE A 106 5.41 -3.19 5.79
C ILE A 106 4.68 -3.29 7.12
N VAL A 107 3.35 -3.40 7.05
CA VAL A 107 2.46 -3.61 8.19
C VAL A 107 1.62 -4.85 7.92
N PHE A 108 1.61 -5.78 8.86
CA PHE A 108 0.94 -7.08 8.75
C PHE A 108 -0.41 -7.09 9.47
N GLN A 109 -1.24 -8.06 9.17
CA GLN A 109 -2.46 -8.40 9.90
C GLN A 109 -2.21 -8.63 11.39
N SER A 110 -1.14 -9.38 11.73
CA SER A 110 -0.65 -9.50 13.10
C SER A 110 0.24 -8.31 13.41
N TYR A 111 -0.01 -7.62 14.51
CA TYR A 111 0.66 -6.37 14.88
C TYR A 111 2.18 -6.51 15.04
N ASN A 112 2.65 -7.71 15.40
CA ASN A 112 4.07 -8.07 15.58
C ASN A 112 4.82 -7.08 16.51
N LEU A 113 4.14 -6.59 17.55
CA LEU A 113 4.78 -5.77 18.57
C LEU A 113 5.58 -6.66 19.51
N PHE A 114 6.70 -6.14 19.99
CA PHE A 114 7.51 -6.79 21.01
C PHE A 114 6.83 -6.63 22.37
N PRO A 115 6.31 -7.73 22.99
CA PRO A 115 5.46 -7.61 24.19
C PRO A 115 6.23 -7.11 25.43
N HIS A 116 7.56 -7.30 25.46
CA HIS A 116 8.44 -6.87 26.54
C HIS A 116 8.94 -5.42 26.40
N LEU A 117 8.58 -4.73 25.33
CA LEU A 117 8.88 -3.32 25.07
C LEU A 117 7.60 -2.50 25.16
N ASN A 118 7.67 -1.29 25.73
CA ASN A 118 6.57 -0.36 25.68
C ASN A 118 6.36 0.18 24.24
N VAL A 119 5.29 0.95 24.03
CA VAL A 119 4.93 1.54 22.73
C VAL A 119 6.06 2.36 22.13
N LEU A 120 6.64 3.26 22.92
CA LEU A 120 7.73 4.12 22.46
C LEU A 120 8.96 3.30 22.06
N GLU A 121 9.33 2.30 22.87
CA GLU A 121 10.47 1.43 22.61
C GLU A 121 10.27 0.57 21.37
N ASN A 122 9.03 0.06 21.12
CA ASN A 122 8.68 -0.62 19.89
C ASN A 122 8.94 0.23 18.64
N VAL A 123 8.59 1.52 18.69
CA VAL A 123 8.80 2.44 17.56
C VAL A 123 10.27 2.84 17.45
N MET A 124 10.97 3.05 18.57
CA MET A 124 12.38 3.44 18.58
C MET A 124 13.33 2.34 18.11
N LEU A 125 12.93 1.07 18.16
CA LEU A 125 13.83 -0.06 17.97
C LEU A 125 14.60 0.02 16.64
N ALA A 126 13.89 0.17 15.52
CA ALA A 126 14.51 0.26 14.21
C ALA A 126 15.32 1.56 14.01
N LEU A 127 14.89 2.67 14.61
CA LEU A 127 15.63 3.93 14.57
C LEU A 127 17.00 3.79 15.20
N ARG A 128 17.09 3.08 16.32
CA ARG A 128 18.36 2.88 17.04
C ARG A 128 19.27 1.86 16.38
N HIS A 129 18.70 0.72 15.94
CA HIS A 129 19.50 -0.41 15.46
C HIS A 129 19.78 -0.36 13.95
N VAL A 130 18.88 0.19 13.14
CA VAL A 130 19.03 0.27 11.68
C VAL A 130 19.51 1.65 11.23
N LYS A 131 18.88 2.73 11.74
CA LYS A 131 19.31 4.11 11.43
C LYS A 131 20.45 4.61 12.31
N GLN A 132 20.80 3.86 13.37
CA GLN A 132 21.87 4.20 14.33
C GLN A 132 21.73 5.60 14.95
N GLN A 133 20.48 6.06 15.10
CA GLN A 133 20.18 7.34 15.76
C GLN A 133 20.50 7.26 17.26
N ASP A 134 20.94 8.36 17.83
CA ASP A 134 21.06 8.47 19.28
C ASP A 134 19.68 8.37 19.96
N ARG A 135 19.68 8.17 21.29
CA ARG A 135 18.45 7.94 22.05
C ARG A 135 17.50 9.15 22.01
N ALA A 136 18.02 10.37 22.03
CA ALA A 136 17.21 11.58 22.07
C ALA A 136 16.51 11.81 20.71
N GLU A 137 17.23 11.66 19.62
CA GLU A 137 16.69 11.79 18.27
C GLU A 137 15.70 10.66 17.95
N ALA A 138 16.03 9.39 18.27
CA ALA A 138 15.11 8.27 18.09
C ALA A 138 13.80 8.48 18.88
N ARG A 139 13.88 9.01 20.11
CA ARG A 139 12.70 9.34 20.92
C ARG A 139 11.85 10.44 20.26
N ARG A 140 12.48 11.50 19.77
CA ARG A 140 11.79 12.62 19.10
C ARG A 140 11.04 12.13 17.87
N VAL A 141 11.70 11.34 17.01
CA VAL A 141 11.09 10.77 15.78
C VAL A 141 9.97 9.81 16.14
N ALA A 142 10.16 8.95 17.13
CA ALA A 142 9.15 7.98 17.54
C ALA A 142 7.89 8.66 18.11
N LEU A 143 8.04 9.70 18.93
CA LEU A 143 6.89 10.45 19.45
C LEU A 143 6.14 11.18 18.34
N ALA A 144 6.84 11.74 17.34
CA ALA A 144 6.22 12.34 16.18
C ALA A 144 5.41 11.32 15.35
N ALA A 145 5.95 10.11 15.15
CA ALA A 145 5.24 9.03 14.47
C ALA A 145 4.02 8.53 15.26
N LEU A 146 4.11 8.45 16.60
CA LEU A 146 2.99 8.11 17.46
C LEU A 146 1.89 9.18 17.43
N ALA A 147 2.25 10.45 17.40
CA ALA A 147 1.29 11.54 17.26
C ALA A 147 0.53 11.48 15.93
N GLN A 148 1.19 11.10 14.82
CA GLN A 148 0.52 10.91 13.52
C GLN A 148 -0.58 9.84 13.54
N VAL A 149 -0.48 8.87 14.45
CA VAL A 149 -1.49 7.82 14.62
C VAL A 149 -2.37 8.01 15.87
N GLY A 150 -2.26 9.17 16.55
CA GLY A 150 -3.04 9.54 17.72
C GLY A 150 -2.75 8.69 18.97
N LEU A 151 -1.49 8.32 19.19
CA LEU A 151 -1.07 7.45 20.32
C LEU A 151 0.14 7.97 21.12
N ASP A 152 0.47 9.25 21.02
CA ASP A 152 1.57 9.86 21.76
C ASP A 152 1.37 9.78 23.29
N GLU A 153 0.13 9.91 23.77
CA GLU A 153 -0.20 9.74 25.21
C GLU A 153 -0.03 8.28 25.68
N LYS A 154 0.00 7.30 24.78
CA LYS A 154 0.19 5.88 25.08
C LYS A 154 1.66 5.42 25.00
N ALA A 155 2.60 6.34 24.84
CA ALA A 155 4.03 6.02 24.65
C ALA A 155 4.62 5.10 25.72
N GLY A 156 4.16 5.20 26.98
CA GLY A 156 4.61 4.36 28.08
C GLY A 156 3.86 3.05 28.29
N ALA A 157 2.74 2.82 27.57
CA ALA A 157 1.92 1.62 27.70
C ALA A 157 2.64 0.41 27.05
N TYR A 158 2.30 -0.80 27.54
CA TYR A 158 2.74 -2.06 26.92
C TYR A 158 1.68 -2.59 25.96
N PRO A 159 2.05 -3.44 24.96
CA PRO A 159 1.10 -3.98 23.99
C PRO A 159 -0.16 -4.61 24.59
N GLU A 160 -0.05 -5.34 25.69
CA GLU A 160 -1.16 -5.98 26.39
C GLU A 160 -2.19 -4.99 26.98
N GLN A 161 -1.81 -3.74 27.15
CA GLN A 161 -2.67 -2.65 27.67
C GLN A 161 -3.40 -1.90 26.56
N LEU A 162 -3.22 -2.32 25.29
CA LEU A 162 -3.77 -1.67 24.12
C LEU A 162 -4.87 -2.52 23.47
N SER A 163 -5.90 -1.84 22.92
CA SER A 163 -6.85 -2.51 22.02
C SER A 163 -6.15 -2.99 20.73
N GLY A 164 -6.76 -3.91 19.99
CA GLY A 164 -6.23 -4.38 18.71
C GLY A 164 -5.98 -3.24 17.71
N GLY A 165 -6.92 -2.29 17.59
CA GLY A 165 -6.76 -1.11 16.74
C GLY A 165 -5.62 -0.19 17.19
N GLN A 166 -5.41 -0.04 18.50
CA GLN A 166 -4.27 0.70 19.03
C GLN A 166 -2.96 -0.02 18.72
N GLN A 167 -2.87 -1.33 18.91
CA GLN A 167 -1.68 -2.11 18.55
C GLN A 167 -1.36 -2.00 17.05
N GLN A 168 -2.38 -2.03 16.20
CA GLN A 168 -2.20 -1.85 14.76
C GLN A 168 -1.68 -0.46 14.42
N ARG A 169 -2.21 0.58 15.06
CA ARG A 169 -1.72 1.95 14.87
C ARG A 169 -0.28 2.11 15.37
N VAL A 170 0.14 1.42 16.44
CA VAL A 170 1.56 1.38 16.87
C VAL A 170 2.43 0.70 15.80
N ALA A 171 1.97 -0.40 15.18
CA ALA A 171 2.69 -1.07 14.09
C ALA A 171 2.85 -0.14 12.87
N ILE A 172 1.82 0.65 12.53
CA ILE A 172 1.91 1.69 11.50
C ILE A 172 2.94 2.75 11.88
N ALA A 173 2.87 3.30 13.11
CA ALA A 173 3.82 4.31 13.59
C ALA A 173 5.27 3.80 13.58
N ARG A 174 5.50 2.53 13.95
CA ARG A 174 6.81 1.88 13.89
C ARG A 174 7.37 1.86 12.46
N SER A 175 6.53 1.58 11.49
CA SER A 175 6.92 1.60 10.07
C SER A 175 7.17 3.03 9.57
N LEU A 176 6.27 3.98 9.87
CA LEU A 176 6.38 5.39 9.50
C LEU A 176 7.63 6.08 10.06
N ALA A 177 8.04 5.73 11.28
CA ALA A 177 9.24 6.30 11.92
C ALA A 177 10.51 6.07 11.10
N MET A 178 10.53 5.02 10.27
CA MET A 178 11.62 4.77 9.32
C MET A 178 11.60 5.71 8.12
N SER A 179 10.57 6.54 7.94
CA SER A 179 10.37 7.44 6.80
C SER A 179 10.51 6.71 5.46
N PRO A 180 9.77 5.61 5.24
CA PRO A 180 9.85 4.84 4.03
C PRO A 180 9.28 5.63 2.84
N LYS A 181 9.70 5.28 1.62
CA LYS A 181 9.12 5.84 0.38
C LYS A 181 7.83 5.13 -0.05
N VAL A 182 7.67 3.88 0.39
CA VAL A 182 6.50 3.04 0.07
C VAL A 182 6.05 2.32 1.33
N MET A 183 4.74 2.33 1.60
CA MET A 183 4.12 1.56 2.67
C MET A 183 3.30 0.41 2.09
N LEU A 184 3.52 -0.78 2.61
CA LEU A 184 2.79 -2.00 2.26
C LEU A 184 1.89 -2.40 3.44
N PHE A 185 0.62 -2.67 3.16
CA PHE A 185 -0.37 -3.07 4.16
C PHE A 185 -0.98 -4.43 3.77
N ASP A 186 -0.71 -5.47 4.55
CA ASP A 186 -1.18 -6.83 4.31
C ASP A 186 -2.36 -7.15 5.25
N GLU A 187 -3.59 -6.90 4.79
CA GLU A 187 -4.86 -7.21 5.49
C GLU A 187 -4.92 -6.65 6.94
N VAL A 188 -4.47 -5.43 7.14
CA VAL A 188 -4.25 -4.82 8.47
C VAL A 188 -5.50 -4.64 9.33
N THR A 189 -6.70 -4.80 8.77
CA THR A 189 -7.97 -4.68 9.48
C THR A 189 -8.66 -6.02 9.74
N SER A 190 -8.23 -7.10 9.10
CA SER A 190 -8.94 -8.40 9.12
C SER A 190 -9.04 -9.06 10.52
N ALA A 191 -8.20 -8.66 11.46
CA ALA A 191 -8.22 -9.15 12.85
C ALA A 191 -8.94 -8.20 13.82
N LEU A 192 -9.57 -7.13 13.32
CA LEU A 192 -10.20 -6.09 14.12
C LEU A 192 -11.73 -6.17 14.06
N ASP A 193 -12.39 -5.74 15.13
CA ASP A 193 -13.82 -5.49 15.07
C ASP A 193 -14.12 -4.22 14.24
N PRO A 194 -15.38 -4.06 13.77
CA PRO A 194 -15.75 -2.96 12.87
C PRO A 194 -15.48 -1.55 13.44
N GLN A 195 -15.55 -1.38 14.75
CA GLN A 195 -15.32 -0.08 15.38
C GLN A 195 -13.82 0.27 15.33
N LEU A 196 -12.96 -0.69 15.69
CA LEU A 196 -11.50 -0.51 15.67
C LEU A 196 -10.95 -0.44 14.25
N THR A 197 -11.58 -1.13 13.29
CA THR A 197 -11.28 -1.02 11.85
C THR A 197 -11.36 0.43 11.40
N GLY A 198 -12.43 1.17 11.75
CA GLY A 198 -12.60 2.58 11.39
C GLY A 198 -11.47 3.50 11.87
N GLU A 199 -10.89 3.23 13.05
CA GLU A 199 -9.75 4.01 13.57
C GLU A 199 -8.48 3.80 12.74
N VAL A 200 -8.20 2.57 12.32
CA VAL A 200 -7.03 2.24 11.49
C VAL A 200 -7.18 2.80 10.08
N LEU A 201 -8.36 2.64 9.47
CA LEU A 201 -8.65 3.14 8.13
C LEU A 201 -8.52 4.66 8.05
N ARG A 202 -8.93 5.40 9.09
CA ARG A 202 -8.77 6.86 9.15
C ARG A 202 -7.30 7.28 9.12
N VAL A 203 -6.43 6.59 9.87
CA VAL A 203 -4.98 6.83 9.79
C VAL A 203 -4.46 6.61 8.37
N MET A 204 -4.93 5.58 7.69
CA MET A 204 -4.52 5.30 6.31
C MET A 204 -5.04 6.36 5.32
N GLU A 205 -6.26 6.89 5.52
CA GLU A 205 -6.79 8.05 4.78
C GLU A 205 -5.89 9.28 4.92
N ASP A 206 -5.50 9.60 6.18
CA ASP A 206 -4.63 10.74 6.46
C ASP A 206 -3.25 10.58 5.80
N LEU A 207 -2.70 9.36 5.78
CA LEU A 207 -1.44 9.07 5.10
C LEU A 207 -1.56 9.21 3.58
N ALA A 208 -2.65 8.74 2.98
CA ALA A 208 -2.94 8.90 1.55
C ALA A 208 -3.05 10.39 1.18
N ALA A 209 -3.84 11.15 1.95
CA ALA A 209 -3.99 12.58 1.77
C ALA A 209 -2.66 13.34 1.92
N GLY A 210 -1.73 12.81 2.74
CA GLY A 210 -0.36 13.30 2.88
C GLY A 210 0.58 12.94 1.73
N GLY A 211 0.11 12.24 0.69
CA GLY A 211 0.89 11.85 -0.48
C GLY A 211 1.84 10.66 -0.25
N MET A 212 1.56 9.82 0.76
CA MET A 212 2.30 8.58 0.98
C MET A 212 1.99 7.57 -0.12
N THR A 213 3.03 7.01 -0.75
CA THR A 213 2.83 5.89 -1.68
C THR A 213 2.46 4.63 -0.91
N MET A 214 1.33 4.01 -1.25
CA MET A 214 0.81 2.87 -0.51
C MET A 214 0.29 1.75 -1.41
N LEU A 215 0.57 0.50 -1.03
CA LEU A 215 -0.09 -0.68 -1.56
C LEU A 215 -0.82 -1.38 -0.42
N LEU A 216 -2.12 -1.58 -0.58
CA LEU A 216 -3.00 -2.15 0.43
C LEU A 216 -3.67 -3.42 -0.08
N VAL A 217 -3.43 -4.56 0.56
CA VAL A 217 -4.28 -5.74 0.43
C VAL A 217 -5.42 -5.62 1.43
N THR A 218 -6.66 -5.62 0.95
CA THR A 218 -7.83 -5.37 1.81
C THR A 218 -9.09 -6.09 1.34
N HIS A 219 -9.98 -6.33 2.28
CA HIS A 219 -11.38 -6.73 2.07
C HIS A 219 -12.36 -5.57 2.33
N GLU A 220 -11.86 -4.38 2.66
CA GLU A 220 -12.67 -3.18 2.91
C GLU A 220 -13.01 -2.48 1.59
N MET A 221 -14.00 -3.00 0.84
CA MET A 221 -14.32 -2.51 -0.51
C MET A 221 -14.75 -1.04 -0.52
N ASN A 222 -15.55 -0.60 0.47
CA ASN A 222 -15.96 0.79 0.58
C ASN A 222 -14.80 1.75 0.84
N PHE A 223 -13.79 1.29 1.60
CA PHE A 223 -12.58 2.06 1.82
C PHE A 223 -11.74 2.13 0.54
N ALA A 224 -11.47 0.97 -0.09
CA ALA A 224 -10.72 0.90 -1.35
C ALA A 224 -11.33 1.81 -2.42
N LYS A 225 -12.65 1.76 -2.58
CA LYS A 225 -13.39 2.61 -3.54
C LYS A 225 -13.21 4.12 -3.27
N ARG A 226 -13.17 4.53 -1.99
CA ARG A 226 -13.13 5.95 -1.61
C ARG A 226 -11.74 6.55 -1.67
N VAL A 227 -10.70 5.76 -1.37
CA VAL A 227 -9.37 6.29 -1.07
C VAL A 227 -8.32 5.85 -2.09
N ALA A 228 -8.48 4.68 -2.74
CA ALA A 228 -7.50 4.21 -3.70
C ALA A 228 -7.60 5.00 -5.02
N ASP A 229 -6.46 5.45 -5.52
CA ASP A 229 -6.34 6.04 -6.86
C ASP A 229 -6.61 4.98 -7.93
N ARG A 230 -6.20 3.74 -7.65
CA ARG A 230 -6.39 2.59 -8.52
C ARG A 230 -6.60 1.31 -7.72
N ILE A 231 -7.46 0.43 -8.26
CA ILE A 231 -7.73 -0.89 -7.70
C ILE A 231 -7.21 -1.96 -8.66
N ILE A 232 -6.51 -2.93 -8.13
CA ILE A 232 -6.03 -4.12 -8.83
C ILE A 232 -6.82 -5.32 -8.32
N TYR A 233 -7.63 -5.93 -9.19
CA TYR A 233 -8.28 -7.20 -8.90
C TYR A 233 -7.37 -8.36 -9.32
N MET A 234 -7.01 -9.20 -8.34
CA MET A 234 -6.23 -10.41 -8.56
C MET A 234 -7.11 -11.65 -8.55
N HIS A 235 -6.99 -12.46 -9.59
CA HIS A 235 -7.69 -13.74 -9.71
C HIS A 235 -6.73 -14.84 -10.17
N GLN A 236 -6.73 -15.98 -9.46
CA GLN A 236 -5.92 -17.17 -9.78
C GLN A 236 -4.43 -16.89 -10.05
N GLY A 237 -3.83 -15.99 -9.26
CA GLY A 237 -2.41 -15.64 -9.35
C GLY A 237 -2.06 -14.63 -10.45
N ARG A 238 -3.03 -13.96 -11.05
CA ARG A 238 -2.84 -12.96 -12.11
C ARG A 238 -3.50 -11.63 -11.74
N VAL A 239 -3.00 -10.55 -12.30
CA VAL A 239 -3.76 -9.30 -12.41
C VAL A 239 -4.84 -9.52 -13.45
N TRP A 240 -6.10 -9.41 -13.06
CA TRP A 240 -7.25 -9.73 -13.90
C TRP A 240 -7.96 -8.47 -14.42
N GLU A 241 -8.16 -7.50 -13.54
CA GLU A 241 -8.77 -6.22 -13.88
C GLU A 241 -8.10 -5.10 -13.10
N VAL A 242 -7.93 -3.94 -13.71
CA VAL A 242 -7.34 -2.75 -13.09
C VAL A 242 -8.18 -1.55 -13.48
N GLY A 243 -8.55 -0.73 -12.50
CA GLY A 243 -9.36 0.47 -12.75
C GLY A 243 -9.37 1.41 -11.55
N PRO A 244 -10.03 2.56 -11.68
CA PRO A 244 -10.28 3.48 -10.57
C PRO A 244 -11.30 2.88 -9.58
N GLY A 245 -11.59 3.60 -8.48
CA GLY A 245 -12.49 3.12 -7.42
C GLY A 245 -13.90 2.75 -7.89
N ASP A 246 -14.44 3.43 -8.91
CA ASP A 246 -15.75 3.16 -9.49
C ASP A 246 -15.82 1.84 -10.31
N MET A 247 -14.68 1.21 -10.58
CA MET A 247 -14.62 -0.16 -11.12
C MET A 247 -15.43 -1.15 -10.25
N LEU A 248 -15.53 -0.90 -8.94
CA LEU A 248 -16.30 -1.77 -8.04
C LEU A 248 -17.83 -1.64 -8.24
N ASP A 249 -18.31 -0.53 -8.77
CA ASP A 249 -19.74 -0.37 -9.14
C ASP A 249 -20.03 -0.88 -10.53
N HIS A 250 -19.02 -0.88 -11.41
CA HIS A 250 -19.15 -1.21 -12.82
C HIS A 250 -18.06 -2.22 -13.24
N PRO A 251 -18.02 -3.42 -12.63
CA PRO A 251 -17.02 -4.44 -12.97
C PRO A 251 -17.20 -4.92 -14.42
N HIS A 252 -16.08 -5.01 -15.16
CA HIS A 252 -16.11 -5.42 -16.56
C HIS A 252 -16.02 -6.93 -16.74
N THR A 253 -15.30 -7.63 -15.84
CA THR A 253 -15.10 -9.08 -15.96
C THR A 253 -16.15 -9.86 -15.16
N PRO A 254 -16.63 -11.02 -15.65
CA PRO A 254 -17.54 -11.89 -14.90
C PRO A 254 -16.94 -12.34 -13.55
N GLU A 255 -15.62 -12.52 -13.49
CA GLU A 255 -14.92 -12.95 -12.30
C GLU A 255 -14.96 -11.87 -11.20
N LEU A 256 -14.78 -10.59 -11.55
CA LEU A 256 -14.92 -9.50 -10.59
C LEU A 256 -16.37 -9.33 -10.15
N GLN A 257 -17.34 -9.46 -11.08
CA GLN A 257 -18.77 -9.43 -10.75
C GLN A 257 -19.14 -10.52 -9.73
N ALA A 258 -18.67 -11.75 -9.97
CA ALA A 258 -18.92 -12.87 -9.07
C ALA A 258 -18.24 -12.68 -7.71
N PHE A 259 -17.03 -12.13 -7.68
CA PHE A 259 -16.32 -11.83 -6.45
C PHE A 259 -17.05 -10.80 -5.59
N LEU A 260 -17.49 -9.69 -6.19
CA LEU A 260 -18.22 -8.63 -5.48
C LEU A 260 -19.60 -9.09 -5.00
N ALA A 261 -20.28 -9.96 -5.75
CA ALA A 261 -21.57 -10.53 -5.35
C ALA A 261 -21.48 -11.53 -4.18
N ALA A 262 -20.31 -12.12 -3.95
CA ALA A 262 -20.06 -13.04 -2.83
C ALA A 262 -19.66 -12.33 -1.52
N ASP A 263 -19.19 -11.09 -1.60
CA ASP A 263 -18.78 -10.25 -0.47
C ASP A 263 -19.92 -9.36 0.07
N LEU A 264 -21.11 -9.38 -0.58
CA LEU A 264 -22.36 -8.70 -0.16
C LEU A 264 -23.27 -9.67 0.58
#